data_01511c259506f9d2cd183c2b87aa7391
#
_entry.id   01511c259506f9d2cd183c2b87aa7391
#
_cell.length_a   1.000
_cell.length_b   1.000
_cell.length_c   1.000
_cell.angle_alpha   90.00
_cell.angle_beta   90.00
_cell.angle_gamma   90.00
#
_symmetry.space_group_name_H-M   'P 1'
#
loop_
_entity.id
_entity.type
_entity.pdbx_description
1 polymer ?
#
loop_
_entity_poly.entity_id
_entity_poly.type
_entity_poly.pdbx_seq_one_letter_code
_entity_poly.pdbx_strand_id
1 'polypeptide(L)'
;MDNTVVKTDFSNMEGTCCYCSEKSADLIRSSISRIPVNAIHFIGTGDYHYQTLFWLERLKEPFTLILIDHHPDDQAGAFGDELLSCGGWVTNARALPLCRKTIWIHNAGNACHTRDRDKTEEPGLISETGPELEAAYLSVDIDILSTKYAHTDWSQGEMALDELLGICRDISSKYRLLGAD
;
A
#
# COMPACT_ATOMS: atom_id res chain seq x y z
N MET A 1 -10.29 -24.05 1.22
CA MET A 1 -9.34 -23.32 0.38
C MET A 1 -7.95 -23.70 0.89
N ASP A 2 -7.10 -24.25 0.02
CA ASP A 2 -5.72 -24.54 0.39
C ASP A 2 -4.98 -23.21 0.54
N ASN A 3 -4.57 -22.88 1.76
CA ASN A 3 -3.75 -21.70 2.03
C ASN A 3 -2.30 -22.06 1.64
N THR A 4 -1.94 -21.84 0.38
CA THR A 4 -0.56 -22.02 -0.08
C THR A 4 0.25 -20.80 0.35
N VAL A 5 1.29 -21.01 1.16
CA VAL A 5 2.27 -19.98 1.51
C VAL A 5 3.44 -20.07 0.54
N VAL A 6 3.71 -18.97 -0.17
CA VAL A 6 4.89 -18.82 -1.05
C VAL A 6 5.87 -17.87 -0.36
N LYS A 7 7.11 -18.30 -0.17
CA LYS A 7 8.17 -17.47 0.39
C LYS A 7 9.16 -17.10 -0.71
N THR A 8 9.39 -15.80 -0.86
CA THR A 8 10.51 -15.23 -1.63
C THR A 8 11.51 -14.61 -0.63
N ASP A 9 12.79 -14.76 -0.89
CA ASP A 9 13.83 -14.24 -0.01
C ASP A 9 14.72 -13.25 -0.77
N PHE A 10 14.64 -11.99 -0.38
CA PHE A 10 15.41 -10.88 -0.94
C PHE A 10 16.42 -10.30 0.06
N SER A 11 16.63 -10.96 1.23
CA SER A 11 17.46 -10.46 2.33
C SER A 11 18.92 -10.18 1.96
N ASN A 12 19.43 -10.87 0.94
CA ASN A 12 20.80 -10.68 0.44
C ASN A 12 20.87 -9.79 -0.83
N MET A 13 19.76 -9.15 -1.21
CA MET A 13 19.72 -8.30 -2.40
C MET A 13 20.18 -6.90 -2.06
N GLU A 14 21.29 -6.45 -2.67
CA GLU A 14 21.79 -5.11 -2.48
C GLU A 14 20.88 -4.06 -3.14
N GLY A 15 20.91 -2.83 -2.61
CA GLY A 15 20.15 -1.69 -3.17
C GLY A 15 18.63 -1.83 -3.02
N THR A 16 18.18 -2.36 -1.87
CA THR A 16 16.76 -2.57 -1.58
C THR A 16 16.29 -1.93 -0.26
N CYS A 17 17.19 -1.54 0.64
CA CYS A 17 16.81 -0.94 1.92
C CYS A 17 16.44 0.54 1.76
N CYS A 18 15.26 0.95 2.17
CA CYS A 18 14.63 2.27 2.01
C CYS A 18 14.50 2.74 0.56
N TYR A 19 15.45 2.40 -0.30
CA TYR A 19 15.50 2.75 -1.71
C TYR A 19 15.71 1.49 -2.55
N CYS A 20 15.07 1.45 -3.73
CA CYS A 20 15.21 0.32 -4.64
C CYS A 20 15.96 0.75 -5.90
N SER A 21 17.13 0.14 -6.14
CA SER A 21 17.81 0.33 -7.40
C SER A 21 16.99 -0.27 -8.56
N GLU A 22 17.07 0.30 -9.75
CA GLU A 22 16.36 -0.19 -10.94
C GLU A 22 16.67 -1.68 -11.20
N LYS A 23 17.94 -2.07 -11.10
CA LYS A 23 18.36 -3.47 -11.26
C LYS A 23 17.67 -4.39 -10.24
N SER A 24 17.58 -3.98 -8.97
CA SER A 24 16.94 -4.77 -7.92
C SER A 24 15.43 -4.81 -8.10
N ALA A 25 14.82 -3.70 -8.51
CA ALA A 25 13.40 -3.62 -8.84
C ALA A 25 13.02 -4.63 -9.93
N ASP A 26 13.82 -4.73 -11.01
CA ASP A 26 13.58 -5.68 -12.10
C ASP A 26 13.71 -7.13 -11.65
N LEU A 27 14.67 -7.42 -10.78
CA LEU A 27 14.83 -8.76 -10.20
C LEU A 27 13.64 -9.13 -9.31
N ILE A 28 13.17 -8.20 -8.48
CA ILE A 28 12.00 -8.42 -7.63
C ILE A 28 10.74 -8.64 -8.50
N ARG A 29 10.47 -7.76 -9.48
CA ARG A 29 9.36 -7.92 -10.43
C ARG A 29 9.36 -9.28 -11.12
N SER A 30 10.53 -9.70 -11.60
CA SER A 30 10.70 -11.01 -12.24
C SER A 30 10.39 -12.15 -11.27
N SER A 31 10.90 -12.07 -10.05
CA SER A 31 10.71 -13.10 -9.02
C SER A 31 9.27 -13.29 -8.60
N ILE A 32 8.51 -12.19 -8.46
CA ILE A 32 7.10 -12.24 -8.08
C ILE A 32 6.13 -12.44 -9.26
N SER A 33 6.63 -12.46 -10.48
CA SER A 33 5.81 -12.43 -11.71
C SER A 33 4.78 -13.55 -11.81
N ARG A 34 5.02 -14.70 -11.18
CA ARG A 34 4.13 -15.86 -11.17
C ARG A 34 3.31 -16.01 -9.89
N ILE A 35 3.53 -15.16 -8.89
CA ILE A 35 2.80 -15.19 -7.64
C ILE A 35 1.46 -14.45 -7.84
N PRO A 36 0.31 -14.98 -7.43
CA PRO A 36 -0.97 -14.29 -7.58
C PRO A 36 -0.97 -12.92 -6.89
N VAL A 37 -1.55 -11.91 -7.54
CA VAL A 37 -1.77 -10.58 -6.90
C VAL A 37 -2.93 -10.65 -5.92
N ASN A 38 -3.96 -11.45 -6.22
CA ASN A 38 -5.10 -11.67 -5.33
C ASN A 38 -4.69 -12.58 -4.16
N ALA A 39 -3.94 -12.03 -3.24
CA ALA A 39 -3.40 -12.68 -2.04
C ALA A 39 -3.10 -11.62 -0.98
N ILE A 40 -2.67 -12.06 0.20
CA ILE A 40 -2.06 -11.19 1.21
C ILE A 40 -0.55 -11.33 1.09
N HIS A 41 0.15 -10.21 0.92
CA HIS A 41 1.59 -10.14 0.73
C HIS A 41 2.25 -9.55 1.98
N PHE A 42 3.04 -10.34 2.68
CA PHE A 42 3.85 -9.83 3.79
C PHE A 42 5.20 -9.37 3.26
N ILE A 43 5.38 -8.06 3.12
CA ILE A 43 6.55 -7.45 2.46
C ILE A 43 7.72 -7.12 3.40
N GLY A 44 7.54 -7.33 4.70
CA GLY A 44 8.60 -7.16 5.70
C GLY A 44 8.47 -5.86 6.48
N THR A 45 9.58 -5.11 6.64
CA THR A 45 9.59 -3.82 7.35
C THR A 45 9.20 -2.68 6.43
N GLY A 46 8.80 -1.52 7.00
CA GLY A 46 8.46 -0.30 6.26
C GLY A 46 9.54 0.17 5.27
N ASP A 47 10.82 -0.19 5.49
CA ASP A 47 11.91 0.05 4.53
C ASP A 47 11.64 -0.50 3.13
N TYR A 48 10.77 -1.49 3.02
CA TYR A 48 10.43 -2.19 1.78
C TYR A 48 9.02 -1.90 1.28
N HIS A 49 8.31 -0.93 1.87
CA HIS A 49 6.92 -0.60 1.53
C HIS A 49 6.73 -0.28 0.04
N TYR A 50 7.77 0.22 -0.63
CA TYR A 50 7.75 0.43 -2.09
C TYR A 50 7.45 -0.85 -2.90
N GLN A 51 7.60 -2.05 -2.34
CA GLN A 51 7.28 -3.31 -3.05
C GLN A 51 5.80 -3.41 -3.39
N THR A 52 4.92 -2.73 -2.67
CA THR A 52 3.50 -2.60 -3.00
C THR A 52 3.32 -2.13 -4.45
N LEU A 53 4.15 -1.19 -4.93
CA LEU A 53 4.10 -0.72 -6.32
C LEU A 53 4.20 -1.88 -7.32
N PHE A 54 5.06 -2.86 -7.07
CA PHE A 54 5.28 -3.99 -8.00
C PHE A 54 4.07 -4.93 -8.08
N TRP A 55 3.26 -4.99 -7.04
CA TRP A 55 1.97 -5.69 -7.08
C TRP A 55 0.94 -4.89 -7.85
N LEU A 56 0.85 -3.57 -7.63
CA LEU A 56 -0.08 -2.67 -8.31
C LEU A 56 0.14 -2.63 -9.82
N GLU A 57 1.40 -2.64 -10.28
CA GLU A 57 1.78 -2.70 -11.70
C GLU A 57 1.20 -3.91 -12.44
N ARG A 58 0.85 -4.96 -11.72
CA ARG A 58 0.34 -6.23 -12.28
C ARG A 58 -1.18 -6.30 -12.32
N LEU A 59 -1.89 -5.36 -11.72
CA LEU A 59 -3.35 -5.28 -11.79
C LEU A 59 -3.80 -5.05 -13.25
N LYS A 60 -4.96 -5.61 -13.60
CA LYS A 60 -5.47 -5.63 -14.99
C LYS A 60 -6.77 -4.86 -15.17
N GLU A 61 -7.26 -4.22 -14.12
CA GLU A 61 -8.47 -3.42 -14.12
C GLU A 61 -8.27 -2.14 -13.31
N PRO A 62 -9.10 -1.11 -13.52
CA PRO A 62 -9.05 0.11 -12.71
C PRO A 62 -9.26 -0.20 -11.22
N PHE A 63 -8.53 0.50 -10.36
CA PHE A 63 -8.57 0.27 -8.92
C PHE A 63 -8.39 1.55 -8.11
N THR A 64 -8.86 1.48 -6.88
CA THR A 64 -8.54 2.43 -5.81
C THR A 64 -7.42 1.84 -4.96
N LEU A 65 -6.35 2.61 -4.74
CA LEU A 65 -5.34 2.29 -3.71
C LEU A 65 -5.83 2.82 -2.37
N ILE A 66 -5.99 1.93 -1.40
CA ILE A 66 -6.30 2.30 -0.01
C ILE A 66 -5.04 2.02 0.82
N LEU A 67 -4.45 3.10 1.34
CA LEU A 67 -3.27 3.07 2.20
C LEU A 67 -3.70 3.36 3.64
N ILE A 68 -3.41 2.45 4.56
CA ILE A 68 -3.52 2.67 6.00
C ILE A 68 -2.10 2.75 6.55
N ASP A 69 -1.68 3.95 6.96
CA ASP A 69 -0.28 4.23 7.25
C ASP A 69 -0.16 5.53 8.06
N HIS A 70 0.81 5.60 8.96
CA HIS A 70 1.14 6.84 9.65
C HIS A 70 1.75 7.87 8.68
N HIS A 71 2.41 7.42 7.62
CA HIS A 71 3.06 8.23 6.60
C HIS A 71 2.26 8.22 5.28
N PRO A 72 2.26 9.32 4.51
CA PRO A 72 1.56 9.36 3.21
C PRO A 72 2.32 8.66 2.08
N ASP A 73 3.59 8.34 2.27
CA ASP A 73 4.51 7.73 1.31
C ASP A 73 4.51 8.37 -0.09
N ASP A 74 4.26 9.69 -0.13
CA ASP A 74 4.21 10.49 -1.35
C ASP A 74 5.26 11.61 -1.39
N GLN A 75 6.33 11.44 -0.62
CA GLN A 75 7.43 12.40 -0.56
C GLN A 75 8.21 12.44 -1.88
N ALA A 76 8.66 13.64 -2.25
CA ALA A 76 9.62 13.79 -3.33
C ALA A 76 10.93 13.09 -2.96
N GLY A 77 11.52 12.37 -3.92
CA GLY A 77 12.76 11.62 -3.68
C GLY A 77 13.91 12.54 -3.26
N ALA A 78 14.59 12.22 -2.16
CA ALA A 78 15.73 12.97 -1.67
C ALA A 78 16.90 13.02 -2.68
N PHE A 79 16.95 12.08 -3.62
CA PHE A 79 17.98 11.95 -4.67
C PHE A 79 17.41 12.12 -6.09
N GLY A 80 16.25 12.78 -6.22
CA GLY A 80 15.50 12.93 -7.47
C GLY A 80 14.37 11.93 -7.60
N ASP A 81 13.41 12.23 -8.47
CA ASP A 81 12.16 11.44 -8.62
C ASP A 81 12.38 10.09 -9.33
N GLU A 82 13.61 9.81 -9.80
CA GLU A 82 13.93 8.59 -10.53
C GLU A 82 14.19 7.38 -9.60
N LEU A 83 14.49 7.63 -8.32
CA LEU A 83 14.82 6.56 -7.37
C LEU A 83 13.60 6.18 -6.53
N LEU A 84 13.11 4.96 -6.73
CA LEU A 84 12.01 4.40 -5.95
C LEU A 84 12.40 4.29 -4.47
N SER A 85 11.56 4.82 -3.57
CA SER A 85 11.78 4.79 -2.13
C SER A 85 10.54 4.34 -1.35
N CYS A 86 10.75 3.86 -0.12
CA CYS A 86 9.65 3.50 0.78
C CYS A 86 8.75 4.71 1.10
N GLY A 87 9.29 5.90 1.27
CA GLY A 87 8.50 7.10 1.56
C GLY A 87 7.99 7.87 0.32
N GLY A 88 8.18 7.35 -0.91
CA GLY A 88 7.79 8.07 -2.14
C GLY A 88 7.01 7.22 -3.15
N TRP A 89 6.83 5.94 -2.89
CA TRP A 89 6.24 4.98 -3.84
C TRP A 89 4.78 5.28 -4.23
N VAL A 90 4.02 5.95 -3.36
CA VAL A 90 2.62 6.31 -3.63
C VAL A 90 2.52 7.29 -4.81
N THR A 91 3.51 8.18 -4.99
CA THR A 91 3.58 9.05 -6.15
C THR A 91 3.69 8.24 -7.45
N ASN A 92 4.52 7.18 -7.44
CA ASN A 92 4.64 6.26 -8.58
C ASN A 92 3.35 5.46 -8.80
N ALA A 93 2.70 5.00 -7.72
CA ALA A 93 1.42 4.28 -7.79
C ALA A 93 0.32 5.15 -8.42
N ARG A 94 0.22 6.43 -8.06
CA ARG A 94 -0.71 7.39 -8.66
C ARG A 94 -0.48 7.59 -10.17
N ALA A 95 0.73 7.43 -10.64
CA ALA A 95 1.06 7.53 -12.06
C ALA A 95 0.63 6.30 -12.88
N LEU A 96 0.31 5.17 -12.24
CA LEU A 96 -0.14 3.97 -12.94
C LEU A 96 -1.45 4.23 -13.70
N PRO A 97 -1.56 3.78 -14.97
CA PRO A 97 -2.74 4.06 -15.80
C PRO A 97 -4.07 3.56 -15.20
N LEU A 98 -4.02 2.49 -14.41
CA LEU A 98 -5.19 1.86 -13.80
C LEU A 98 -5.49 2.35 -12.38
N CYS A 99 -4.59 3.08 -11.72
CA CYS A 99 -4.86 3.71 -10.42
C CYS A 99 -5.77 4.92 -10.64
N ARG A 100 -7.03 4.83 -10.20
CA ARG A 100 -8.03 5.89 -10.37
C ARG A 100 -8.10 6.82 -9.19
N LYS A 101 -7.84 6.28 -8.00
CA LYS A 101 -8.02 6.98 -6.75
C LYS A 101 -7.02 6.46 -5.73
N THR A 102 -6.58 7.33 -4.84
CA THR A 102 -5.80 6.97 -3.66
C THR A 102 -6.52 7.49 -2.44
N ILE A 103 -6.70 6.63 -1.45
CA ILE A 103 -7.27 6.97 -0.15
C ILE A 103 -6.18 6.69 0.88
N TRP A 104 -5.75 7.70 1.62
CA TRP A 104 -4.83 7.55 2.73
C TRP A 104 -5.58 7.73 4.05
N ILE A 105 -5.56 6.70 4.88
CA ILE A 105 -6.18 6.66 6.20
C ILE A 105 -5.05 6.74 7.22
N HIS A 106 -5.04 7.81 8.02
CA HIS A 106 -4.04 8.06 9.03
C HIS A 106 -4.72 8.54 10.31
N ASN A 107 -4.13 8.24 11.47
CA ASN A 107 -4.61 8.59 12.79
C ASN A 107 -5.98 7.98 13.22
N ALA A 108 -6.18 7.88 14.53
CA ALA A 108 -7.45 7.53 15.15
C ALA A 108 -8.52 8.59 14.80
N GLY A 109 -9.74 8.17 14.49
CA GLY A 109 -10.88 9.06 14.30
C GLY A 109 -11.20 9.45 12.87
N ASN A 110 -10.91 8.61 11.87
CA ASN A 110 -11.34 8.78 10.47
C ASN A 110 -10.70 9.95 9.70
N ALA A 111 -9.49 10.40 10.06
CA ALA A 111 -8.76 11.30 9.21
C ALA A 111 -8.39 10.54 7.91
N CYS A 112 -9.05 10.90 6.82
CA CYS A 112 -8.88 10.28 5.52
C CYS A 112 -8.63 11.37 4.49
N HIS A 113 -7.54 11.23 3.73
CA HIS A 113 -7.28 12.06 2.56
C HIS A 113 -7.54 11.26 1.30
N THR A 114 -8.41 11.81 0.45
CA THR A 114 -8.71 11.21 -0.85
C THR A 114 -8.12 12.07 -1.94
N ARG A 115 -7.35 11.45 -2.84
CA ARG A 115 -6.89 12.10 -4.06
C ARG A 115 -7.41 11.30 -5.26
N ASP A 116 -8.31 11.93 -6.00
CA ASP A 116 -8.85 11.40 -7.24
C ASP A 116 -7.97 11.87 -8.41
N ARG A 117 -7.70 11.02 -9.39
CA ARG A 117 -6.84 11.34 -10.54
C ARG A 117 -7.34 12.55 -11.32
N ASP A 118 -8.66 12.73 -11.37
CA ASP A 118 -9.33 13.77 -12.16
C ASP A 118 -9.81 14.95 -11.32
N LYS A 119 -9.55 14.98 -10.00
CA LYS A 119 -10.03 16.03 -9.08
C LYS A 119 -8.95 16.47 -8.11
N THR A 120 -9.01 17.73 -7.70
CA THR A 120 -8.22 18.28 -6.59
C THR A 120 -8.61 17.66 -5.26
N GLU A 121 -7.66 17.59 -4.30
CA GLU A 121 -7.83 17.01 -2.98
C GLU A 121 -9.14 17.43 -2.30
N GLU A 122 -9.95 16.44 -1.92
CA GLU A 122 -11.09 16.65 -1.02
C GLU A 122 -10.98 15.75 0.21
N PRO A 123 -11.23 16.26 1.43
CA PRO A 123 -11.42 15.41 2.59
C PRO A 123 -12.75 14.66 2.39
N GLY A 124 -12.69 13.37 2.19
CA GLY A 124 -13.88 12.58 1.86
C GLY A 124 -13.99 11.31 2.69
N LEU A 125 -15.15 11.14 3.31
CA LEU A 125 -15.61 9.84 3.79
C LEU A 125 -15.62 8.83 2.64
N ILE A 126 -15.38 7.55 2.96
CA ILE A 126 -15.58 6.42 2.06
C ILE A 126 -16.98 6.55 1.43
N SER A 127 -17.06 6.83 0.13
CA SER A 127 -18.34 7.09 -0.54
C SER A 127 -19.18 5.82 -0.62
N GLU A 128 -20.50 5.96 -0.54
CA GLU A 128 -21.44 4.87 -0.79
C GLU A 128 -21.29 4.39 -2.24
N THR A 129 -20.97 3.12 -2.42
CA THR A 129 -20.75 2.50 -3.72
C THR A 129 -22.06 2.13 -4.40
N GLY A 130 -22.06 2.21 -5.75
CA GLY A 130 -23.15 1.70 -6.59
C GLY A 130 -23.32 0.16 -6.52
N PRO A 131 -24.12 -0.44 -7.42
CA PRO A 131 -24.53 -1.85 -7.33
C PRO A 131 -23.38 -2.86 -7.47
N GLU A 132 -22.23 -2.47 -7.99
CA GLU A 132 -21.00 -3.28 -8.01
C GLU A 132 -19.95 -2.66 -7.10
N LEU A 133 -19.32 -3.49 -6.25
CA LEU A 133 -18.25 -3.03 -5.37
C LEU A 133 -17.06 -2.54 -6.20
N GLU A 134 -16.60 -1.32 -5.92
CA GLU A 134 -15.40 -0.76 -6.52
C GLU A 134 -14.19 -1.64 -6.22
N ALA A 135 -13.33 -1.86 -7.21
CA ALA A 135 -12.12 -2.64 -7.04
C ALA A 135 -11.05 -1.84 -6.29
N ALA A 136 -10.43 -2.45 -5.28
CA ALA A 136 -9.38 -1.81 -4.50
C ALA A 136 -8.21 -2.75 -4.21
N TYR A 137 -7.05 -2.14 -3.97
CA TYR A 137 -5.90 -2.78 -3.35
C TYR A 137 -5.67 -2.14 -1.98
N LEU A 138 -5.52 -2.96 -0.95
CA LEU A 138 -5.33 -2.51 0.43
C LEU A 138 -3.87 -2.69 0.84
N SER A 139 -3.21 -1.59 1.20
CA SER A 139 -1.86 -1.59 1.77
C SER A 139 -1.93 -1.10 3.22
N VAL A 140 -1.33 -1.86 4.13
CA VAL A 140 -1.36 -1.59 5.57
C VAL A 140 0.05 -1.56 6.13
N ASP A 141 0.53 -0.38 6.56
CA ASP A 141 1.71 -0.29 7.40
C ASP A 141 1.31 -0.30 8.88
N ILE A 142 1.91 -1.23 9.63
CA ILE A 142 1.62 -1.38 11.05
C ILE A 142 2.18 -0.26 11.92
N ASP A 143 2.97 0.65 11.35
CA ASP A 143 3.42 1.84 12.06
C ASP A 143 2.30 2.85 12.35
N ILE A 144 1.12 2.67 11.72
CA ILE A 144 -0.12 3.38 12.11
C ILE A 144 -0.52 3.08 13.55
N LEU A 145 -0.17 1.91 14.07
CA LEU A 145 -0.53 1.48 15.42
C LEU A 145 0.28 2.22 16.49
N SER A 146 -0.34 2.42 17.64
CA SER A 146 0.40 2.90 18.80
C SER A 146 1.43 1.85 19.28
N THR A 147 2.48 2.31 19.94
CA THR A 147 3.56 1.47 20.48
C THR A 147 3.09 0.40 21.48
N LYS A 148 1.83 0.47 21.92
CA LYS A 148 1.20 -0.56 22.75
C LYS A 148 1.00 -1.88 21.98
N TYR A 149 0.81 -1.80 20.65
CA TYR A 149 0.42 -2.95 19.82
C TYR A 149 1.53 -3.43 18.89
N ALA A 150 2.37 -2.54 18.42
CA ALA A 150 3.49 -2.85 17.55
C ALA A 150 4.69 -1.95 17.90
N HIS A 151 5.90 -2.41 17.59
CA HIS A 151 7.11 -1.60 17.60
C HIS A 151 7.74 -1.66 16.22
N THR A 152 7.93 -0.51 15.60
CA THR A 152 8.54 -0.36 14.28
C THR A 152 9.78 0.55 14.39
N ASP A 153 10.61 0.53 13.38
CA ASP A 153 11.80 1.40 13.31
C ASP A 153 11.46 2.81 12.80
N TRP A 154 10.21 3.02 12.35
CA TRP A 154 9.70 4.32 11.90
C TRP A 154 8.87 5.02 12.98
N SER A 155 8.64 6.32 12.82
CA SER A 155 7.71 7.03 13.70
C SER A 155 6.32 6.43 13.61
N GLN A 156 5.66 6.26 14.76
CA GLN A 156 4.40 5.54 14.84
C GLN A 156 3.21 6.45 15.12
N GLY A 157 2.05 6.00 14.66
CA GLY A 157 0.76 6.57 14.98
C GLY A 157 0.26 6.18 16.36
N GLU A 158 -1.00 6.49 16.60
CA GLU A 158 -1.69 6.28 17.88
C GLU A 158 -2.90 5.33 17.75
N MET A 159 -3.10 4.70 16.57
CA MET A 159 -4.29 3.87 16.30
C MET A 159 -4.29 2.62 17.18
N ALA A 160 -5.47 2.27 17.69
CA ALA A 160 -5.67 1.01 18.40
C ALA A 160 -5.82 -0.16 17.42
N LEU A 161 -5.38 -1.37 17.81
CA LEU A 161 -5.50 -2.55 16.96
C LEU A 161 -6.95 -2.87 16.57
N ASP A 162 -7.89 -2.75 17.53
CA ASP A 162 -9.30 -3.02 17.25
C ASP A 162 -9.91 -2.01 16.24
N GLU A 163 -9.41 -0.78 16.25
CA GLU A 163 -9.79 0.26 15.29
C GLU A 163 -9.25 -0.10 13.90
N LEU A 164 -7.98 -0.45 13.76
CA LEU A 164 -7.40 -0.91 12.50
C LEU A 164 -8.18 -2.11 11.94
N LEU A 165 -8.47 -3.10 12.77
CA LEU A 165 -9.24 -4.28 12.35
C LEU A 165 -10.68 -3.91 11.96
N GLY A 166 -11.29 -2.93 12.61
CA GLY A 166 -12.59 -2.36 12.24
C GLY A 166 -12.55 -1.75 10.84
N ILE A 167 -11.57 -0.88 10.58
CA ILE A 167 -11.36 -0.24 9.29
C ILE A 167 -11.14 -1.29 8.18
N CYS A 168 -10.28 -2.29 8.41
CA CYS A 168 -10.04 -3.36 7.44
C CYS A 168 -11.32 -4.16 7.11
N ARG A 169 -12.17 -4.45 8.11
CA ARG A 169 -13.47 -5.11 7.88
C ARG A 169 -14.42 -4.23 7.07
N ASP A 170 -14.49 -2.95 7.39
CA ASP A 170 -15.33 -1.99 6.66
C ASP A 170 -14.90 -1.88 5.19
N ILE A 171 -13.59 -1.77 4.94
CA ILE A 171 -13.04 -1.75 3.58
C ILE A 171 -13.39 -3.03 2.85
N SER A 172 -13.16 -4.21 3.46
CA SER A 172 -13.46 -5.50 2.82
C SER A 172 -14.96 -5.73 2.56
N SER A 173 -15.84 -5.01 3.25
CA SER A 173 -17.28 -5.04 3.02
C SER A 173 -17.75 -4.10 1.90
N LYS A 174 -16.99 -3.02 1.64
CA LYS A 174 -17.35 -1.93 0.69
C LYS A 174 -16.60 -2.02 -0.63
N TYR A 175 -15.47 -2.72 -0.66
CA TYR A 175 -14.63 -2.86 -1.84
C TYR A 175 -14.41 -4.32 -2.19
N ARG A 176 -14.26 -4.58 -3.47
CA ARG A 176 -13.76 -5.86 -3.98
C ARG A 176 -12.23 -5.81 -3.99
N LEU A 177 -11.61 -6.46 -3.01
CA LEU A 177 -10.17 -6.45 -2.88
C LEU A 177 -9.50 -7.26 -3.99
N LEU A 178 -8.56 -6.65 -4.70
CA LEU A 178 -7.72 -7.26 -5.73
C LEU A 178 -6.47 -7.89 -5.14
N GLY A 179 -6.09 -7.52 -3.93
CA GLY A 179 -4.96 -7.98 -3.14
C GLY A 179 -4.76 -7.07 -1.95
N ALA A 180 -3.86 -7.47 -1.06
CA ALA A 180 -3.47 -6.66 0.11
C ALA A 180 -2.02 -6.95 0.51
N ASP A 181 -1.37 -6.01 1.19
CA ASP A 181 -0.09 -6.18 1.88
C ASP A 181 -0.08 -5.48 3.23
#